data_d80249fb9f8a357511c057ccc57269c4
#
_entry.id   d80249fb9f8a357511c057ccc57269c4
#
_cell.length_a   1.000
_cell.length_b   1.000
_cell.length_c   1.000
_cell.angle_alpha   90.00
_cell.angle_beta   90.00
_cell.angle_gamma   90.00
#
_symmetry.space_group_name_H-M   'P 1'
#
loop_
_entity.id
_entity.type
_entity.pdbx_description
1 polymer ?
#
loop_
_entity_poly.entity_id
_entity_poly.type
_entity_poly.pdbx_seq_one_letter_code
_entity_poly.pdbx_strand_id
1 'polypeptide(L)'
;MQQTDVKSVHTGGTQTNQALISGRVRIKGVAITGGAAAGTGKFLDASGGNVLLELDTGSNSNMTNVILPGEGILFPNGVWYTSTVTAPLGITVFYG
;
A
#
# COMPACT_ATOMS: atom_id res chain seq x y z
N MET A 1 -14.50 16.10 17.05
CA MET A 1 -15.02 14.82 16.59
C MET A 1 -13.87 13.91 16.19
N GLN A 2 -13.83 12.76 16.76
CA GLN A 2 -12.77 11.81 16.45
C GLN A 2 -13.13 10.99 15.23
N GLN A 3 -12.17 10.83 14.34
CA GLN A 3 -12.32 9.91 13.24
C GLN A 3 -11.90 8.53 13.74
N THR A 4 -12.84 7.60 13.78
CA THR A 4 -12.58 6.31 14.37
C THR A 4 -12.74 5.13 13.43
N ASP A 5 -13.03 5.39 12.16
CA ASP A 5 -13.27 4.32 11.21
C ASP A 5 -12.10 4.07 10.27
N VAL A 6 -10.90 4.43 10.70
CA VAL A 6 -9.68 4.03 9.99
C VAL A 6 -9.46 2.56 10.24
N LYS A 7 -9.25 1.82 9.16
CA LYS A 7 -9.03 0.39 9.19
C LYS A 7 -7.66 0.09 8.62
N SER A 8 -7.20 -1.13 8.81
CA SER A 8 -5.92 -1.55 8.25
C SER A 8 -6.05 -2.91 7.59
N VAL A 9 -5.21 -3.13 6.59
CA VAL A 9 -5.05 -4.43 5.95
C VAL A 9 -3.57 -4.66 5.74
N HIS A 10 -3.13 -5.90 5.95
CA HIS A 10 -1.73 -6.28 5.84
C HIS A 10 -1.58 -7.40 4.82
N THR A 11 -0.53 -7.31 4.01
CA THR A 11 -0.12 -8.42 3.16
C THR A 11 1.39 -8.52 3.19
N GLY A 12 1.91 -9.72 3.04
CA GLY A 12 3.33 -9.97 3.08
C GLY A 12 3.84 -10.55 1.78
N GLY A 13 5.16 -10.52 1.64
CA GLY A 13 5.83 -11.11 0.52
C GLY A 13 5.60 -10.38 -0.79
N THR A 14 5.94 -11.07 -1.87
CA THR A 14 5.78 -10.53 -3.22
C THR A 14 4.36 -10.79 -3.70
N GLN A 15 3.73 -9.76 -4.24
CA GLN A 15 2.35 -9.85 -4.72
C GLN A 15 2.26 -9.29 -6.13
N THR A 16 1.36 -9.86 -6.92
CA THR A 16 1.06 -9.37 -8.26
C THR A 16 -0.45 -9.21 -8.37
N ASN A 17 -0.90 -7.97 -8.56
CA ASN A 17 -2.32 -7.64 -8.66
C ASN A 17 -3.15 -8.22 -7.52
N GLN A 18 -2.61 -8.15 -6.30
CA GLN A 18 -3.30 -8.64 -5.11
C GLN A 18 -4.42 -7.69 -4.74
N ALA A 19 -5.64 -8.17 -4.72
CA ALA A 19 -6.78 -7.36 -4.29
C ALA A 19 -6.70 -7.20 -2.77
N LEU A 20 -6.57 -5.96 -2.31
CA LEU A 20 -6.48 -5.67 -0.88
C LEU A 20 -7.80 -5.18 -0.32
N ILE A 21 -8.45 -4.26 -1.01
CA ILE A 21 -9.65 -3.60 -0.51
C ILE A 21 -10.62 -3.51 -1.68
N SER A 22 -11.87 -3.86 -1.45
CA SER A 22 -12.90 -3.73 -2.46
C SER A 22 -13.73 -2.47 -2.18
N GLY A 23 -14.17 -1.82 -3.25
CA GLY A 23 -15.00 -0.65 -3.16
C GLY A 23 -14.22 0.63 -3.00
N ARG A 24 -14.92 1.73 -3.02
CA ARG A 24 -14.33 3.06 -2.96
C ARG A 24 -13.77 3.33 -1.57
N VAL A 25 -12.47 3.64 -1.50
CA VAL A 25 -11.80 3.92 -0.22
C VAL A 25 -10.76 5.00 -0.41
N ARG A 26 -10.29 5.56 0.71
CA ARG A 26 -9.13 6.44 0.72
C ARG A 26 -8.01 5.79 1.52
N ILE A 27 -6.82 5.75 0.95
CA ILE A 27 -5.63 5.31 1.66
C ILE A 27 -5.10 6.49 2.45
N LYS A 28 -4.93 6.30 3.75
CA LYS A 28 -4.51 7.36 4.67
C LYS A 28 -3.08 7.21 5.12
N GLY A 29 -2.53 6.02 5.02
CA GLY A 29 -1.13 5.79 5.35
C GLY A 29 -0.72 4.39 4.98
N VAL A 30 0.60 4.19 4.92
CA VAL A 30 1.18 2.89 4.57
C VAL A 30 2.41 2.68 5.44
N ALA A 31 2.52 1.50 6.03
CA ALA A 31 3.74 1.04 6.67
C ALA A 31 4.33 -0.05 5.79
N ILE A 32 5.55 0.16 5.32
CA ILE A 32 6.18 -0.75 4.36
C ILE A 32 7.54 -1.19 4.89
N THR A 33 7.83 -2.48 4.81
CA THR A 33 9.08 -3.05 5.27
C THR A 33 9.89 -3.50 4.07
N GLY A 34 11.10 -2.97 3.94
CA GLY A 34 11.98 -3.34 2.85
C GLY A 34 12.54 -4.75 3.01
N GLY A 35 13.14 -5.25 1.95
CA GLY A 35 13.76 -6.57 1.93
C GLY A 35 15.26 -6.49 1.76
N ALA A 36 15.86 -7.61 1.39
CA ALA A 36 17.31 -7.70 1.19
C ALA A 36 17.78 -6.90 -0.02
N ALA A 37 16.89 -6.59 -0.96
CA ALA A 37 17.19 -5.78 -2.13
C ALA A 37 16.19 -4.64 -2.21
N ALA A 38 16.57 -3.59 -2.93
CA ALA A 38 15.66 -2.48 -3.18
C ALA A 38 14.48 -2.96 -4.02
N GLY A 39 13.30 -2.39 -3.76
CA GLY A 39 12.10 -2.79 -4.48
C GLY A 39 11.08 -1.69 -4.51
N THR A 40 9.95 -1.96 -5.13
CA THR A 40 8.88 -0.99 -5.30
C THR A 40 7.54 -1.65 -5.00
N GLY A 41 6.70 -0.93 -4.25
CA GLY A 41 5.31 -1.31 -4.05
C GLY A 41 4.41 -0.33 -4.78
N LYS A 42 3.46 -0.85 -5.53
CA LYS A 42 2.53 -0.05 -6.32
C LYS A 42 1.11 -0.34 -5.92
N PHE A 43 0.32 0.70 -5.77
CA PHE A 43 -1.09 0.60 -5.41
C PHE A 43 -1.92 1.10 -6.57
N LEU A 44 -2.78 0.24 -7.09
CA LEU A 44 -3.55 0.48 -8.29
C LEU A 44 -5.04 0.53 -7.97
N ASP A 45 -5.80 1.20 -8.82
CA ASP A 45 -7.25 1.32 -8.64
C ASP A 45 -8.04 0.18 -9.28
N ALA A 46 -7.36 -0.74 -9.96
CA ALA A 46 -7.97 -1.91 -10.57
C ALA A 46 -6.87 -2.92 -10.86
N SER A 47 -7.24 -4.16 -11.07
CA SER A 47 -6.26 -5.19 -11.47
C SER A 47 -5.64 -4.80 -12.80
N GLY A 48 -4.34 -4.50 -12.78
CA GLY A 48 -3.65 -4.00 -13.95
C GLY A 48 -4.02 -2.60 -14.36
N GLY A 49 -4.66 -1.85 -13.47
CA GLY A 49 -5.12 -0.50 -13.75
C GLY A 49 -4.08 0.57 -13.49
N ASN A 50 -4.56 1.79 -13.22
CA ASN A 50 -3.68 2.93 -13.00
C ASN A 50 -3.01 2.86 -11.63
N VAL A 51 -1.72 3.20 -11.60
CA VAL A 51 -0.98 3.31 -10.34
C VAL A 51 -1.29 4.68 -9.73
N LEU A 52 -1.88 4.68 -8.55
CA LEU A 52 -2.22 5.91 -7.85
C LEU A 52 -1.23 6.23 -6.73
N LEU A 53 -0.48 5.23 -6.25
CA LEU A 53 0.53 5.43 -5.21
C LEU A 53 1.64 4.43 -5.45
N GLU A 54 2.88 4.91 -5.44
CA GLU A 54 4.03 4.05 -5.64
C GLU A 54 5.10 4.41 -4.61
N LEU A 55 5.65 3.38 -3.95
CA LEU A 55 6.65 3.56 -2.90
C LEU A 55 7.86 2.69 -3.19
N ASP A 56 9.03 3.27 -3.02
CA ASP A 56 10.28 2.53 -3.16
C ASP A 56 10.80 2.14 -1.79
N THR A 57 11.44 0.98 -1.71
CA THR A 57 12.11 0.53 -0.50
C THR A 57 13.61 0.43 -0.75
N GLY A 58 14.39 0.70 0.30
CA GLY A 58 15.82 0.49 0.24
C GLY A 58 16.17 -0.99 0.38
N SER A 59 17.46 -1.27 0.34
CA SER A 59 17.99 -2.63 0.44
C SER A 59 18.24 -3.06 1.88
N ASN A 60 17.34 -2.67 2.78
CA ASN A 60 17.40 -3.05 4.19
C ASN A 60 16.02 -3.44 4.66
N SER A 61 15.93 -4.04 5.84
CA SER A 61 14.68 -4.54 6.39
C SER A 61 13.99 -3.55 7.31
N ASN A 62 14.32 -2.28 7.21
CA ASN A 62 13.70 -1.25 8.04
C ASN A 62 12.29 -0.94 7.55
N MET A 63 11.42 -0.69 8.50
CA MET A 63 10.06 -0.27 8.19
C MET A 63 10.01 1.24 7.97
N THR A 64 9.26 1.65 6.98
CA THR A 64 9.02 3.05 6.70
C THR A 64 7.52 3.32 6.78
N ASN A 65 7.15 4.38 7.49
CA ASN A 65 5.78 4.82 7.57
C ASN A 65 5.57 6.01 6.65
N VAL A 66 4.52 5.95 5.86
CA VAL A 66 4.10 7.05 4.99
C VAL A 66 2.73 7.48 5.44
N ILE A 67 2.62 8.75 5.83
CA ILE A 67 1.34 9.33 6.22
C ILE A 67 0.92 10.29 5.13
N LEU A 68 -0.25 10.04 4.56
CA LEU A 68 -0.73 10.86 3.46
C LEU A 68 -1.48 12.07 4.00
N PRO A 69 -1.25 13.25 3.41
CA PRO A 69 -1.86 14.47 3.93
C PRO A 69 -3.36 14.54 3.64
N GLY A 70 -4.05 15.34 4.43
CA GLY A 70 -5.47 15.57 4.26
C GLY A 70 -6.29 14.31 4.41
N GLU A 71 -7.14 14.03 3.46
CA GLU A 71 -8.00 12.86 3.48
C GLU A 71 -7.39 11.65 2.79
N GLY A 72 -6.13 11.73 2.41
CA GLY A 72 -5.45 10.64 1.74
C GLY A 72 -5.72 10.60 0.25
N ILE A 73 -5.43 9.45 -0.36
CA ILE A 73 -5.59 9.26 -1.79
C ILE A 73 -6.84 8.43 -2.04
N LEU A 74 -7.70 8.92 -2.92
CA LEU A 74 -8.93 8.23 -3.26
C LEU A 74 -8.67 7.13 -4.29
N PHE A 75 -9.13 5.92 -3.97
CA PHE A 75 -9.14 4.78 -4.89
C PHE A 75 -10.60 4.47 -5.19
N PRO A 76 -11.12 4.90 -6.34
CA PRO A 76 -12.57 4.82 -6.57
C PRO A 76 -13.12 3.41 -6.72
N ASN A 77 -12.30 2.45 -7.14
CA ASN A 77 -12.78 1.10 -7.41
C ASN A 77 -12.21 0.07 -6.44
N GLY A 78 -11.39 0.50 -5.51
CA GLY A 78 -10.71 -0.41 -4.60
C GLY A 78 -9.21 -0.31 -4.76
N VAL A 79 -8.48 -1.16 -4.03
CA VAL A 79 -7.02 -1.12 -3.99
C VAL A 79 -6.47 -2.47 -4.41
N TRP A 80 -5.59 -2.46 -5.39
CA TRP A 80 -4.79 -3.62 -5.79
C TRP A 80 -3.33 -3.31 -5.56
N TYR A 81 -2.57 -4.32 -5.19
CA TYR A 81 -1.17 -4.15 -4.81
C TYR A 81 -0.29 -5.04 -5.68
N THR A 82 0.79 -4.46 -6.18
CA THR A 82 1.83 -5.16 -6.93
C THR A 82 3.19 -4.75 -6.39
N SER A 83 4.06 -5.72 -6.16
CA SER A 83 5.42 -5.46 -5.68
C SER A 83 6.43 -6.11 -6.59
N THR A 84 7.68 -5.68 -6.45
CA THR A 84 8.79 -6.35 -7.15
C THR A 84 9.11 -7.68 -6.48
N VAL A 85 9.97 -8.49 -7.13
CA VAL A 85 10.13 -9.90 -6.79
C VAL A 85 10.65 -10.13 -5.38
N THR A 86 11.57 -9.30 -4.90
CA THR A 86 12.24 -9.56 -3.63
C THR A 86 11.91 -8.59 -2.53
N ALA A 87 11.07 -7.61 -2.79
CA ALA A 87 10.73 -6.59 -1.82
C ALA A 87 9.45 -5.88 -2.25
N PRO A 88 8.69 -5.32 -1.32
CA PRO A 88 8.96 -5.29 0.13
C PRO A 88 8.59 -6.62 0.80
N LEU A 89 9.06 -6.79 2.05
CA LEU A 89 8.72 -7.98 2.84
C LEU A 89 7.26 -7.99 3.29
N GLY A 90 6.70 -6.83 3.53
CA GLY A 90 5.31 -6.73 3.92
C GLY A 90 4.85 -5.29 3.92
N ILE A 91 3.55 -5.11 3.82
CA ILE A 91 2.94 -3.78 3.91
C ILE A 91 1.70 -3.85 4.77
N THR A 92 1.43 -2.73 5.43
CA THR A 92 0.16 -2.50 6.11
C THR A 92 -0.42 -1.20 5.59
N VAL A 93 -1.66 -1.25 5.13
CA VAL A 93 -2.33 -0.08 4.56
C VAL A 93 -3.41 0.38 5.52
N PHE A 94 -3.39 1.67 5.86
CA PHE A 94 -4.41 2.28 6.68
C PHE A 94 -5.38 3.04 5.78
N TYR A 95 -6.67 2.74 5.91
CA TYR A 95 -7.67 3.28 5.00
C TYR A 95 -8.97 3.60 5.75
N GLY A 96 -9.81 4.35 5.09
CA GLY A 96 -11.11 4.70 5.64
C GLY A 96 -12.07 5.34 4.67
#